data_2dce47a0ee1ef9226853fda65c2db834
#
_entry.id   2dce47a0ee1ef9226853fda65c2db834
#
_cell.length_a   1.000
_cell.length_b   1.000
_cell.length_c   1.000
_cell.angle_alpha   90.00
_cell.angle_beta   90.00
_cell.angle_gamma   90.00
#
_symmetry.space_group_name_H-M   'P 1'
#
loop_
_entity.id
_entity.type
_entity.pdbx_description
1 polymer ?
#
loop_
_entity_poly.entity_id
_entity_poly.type
_entity_poly.pdbx_seq_one_letter_code
_entity_poly.pdbx_strand_id
1 'polypeptide(L)'
;VKHEQTRKKTAPPANHQALSKPESVKAASAKTEHAANEPMPKWAKYRSEMASEFPSPFRGTKDPLAEQIGKFVSRLDQLRPEEGGPAFLGKNPALTYEYPGVKNIEINQEMGDLDTVLDDVVKLFEGAPNWGNPLTMCNVIPQGNTAAIIASMLSQVFSANILEGEYAWNVHRAELETAGMLGNLVGWDPVKTGCIYTWGGGGCWTYGLKYGLTRVLPDSMAKGIRTDAKIICSQQAHFVQKNASAWMGLGMDNIVHVRTDEKTNQMDVTHLEEILKDLAAKKIPVATVVCTMGTTDASAFDPIGKVRKILDRYPNPKGYGKAILYADAVVGWSWAYFKDYDFAKNPLEFSERILLILKQNGNAMAELEYADAVGIDFHKVGWAPYVSSCFLYKNAEEFEKLHHWAGDAYLQVRTPYNPMYYTLEVSRTASGSLAGWATLKYFGKSGMQAILGGILETKYYLYDLLKQQKDMVCVNPDDSGLITLFRVYPKDVDATAQYKK
;
A
#
# COMPACT_ATOMS: atom_id res chain seq x y z
N VAL A 1 53.43 -7.91 32.16
CA VAL A 1 53.08 -9.15 32.85
C VAL A 1 51.87 -9.74 32.08
N LYS A 2 52.13 -10.85 31.40
CA LYS A 2 51.20 -11.62 30.61
C LYS A 2 50.18 -12.30 31.51
N HIS A 3 48.87 -12.29 31.10
CA HIS A 3 47.94 -13.38 31.40
C HIS A 3 47.08 -13.68 30.19
N GLU A 4 47.47 -14.74 29.47
CA GLU A 4 46.67 -15.52 28.57
C GLU A 4 45.58 -16.24 29.40
N GLN A 5 44.31 -16.04 29.05
CA GLN A 5 43.23 -16.95 29.46
C GLN A 5 42.58 -17.55 28.19
N THR A 6 42.96 -18.80 27.98
CA THR A 6 42.36 -19.75 27.05
C THR A 6 40.88 -19.97 27.38
N ARG A 7 39.97 -19.51 26.51
CA ARG A 7 38.55 -19.90 26.52
C ARG A 7 38.38 -21.23 25.80
N LYS A 8 38.13 -22.28 26.53
CA LYS A 8 37.62 -23.57 26.03
C LYS A 8 36.25 -23.35 25.42
N LYS A 9 36.08 -23.76 24.14
CA LYS A 9 34.79 -23.96 23.47
C LYS A 9 34.11 -25.17 24.09
N THR A 10 33.03 -24.99 24.82
CA THR A 10 32.08 -26.03 25.16
C THR A 10 30.89 -25.94 24.22
N ALA A 11 30.67 -26.96 23.42
CA ALA A 11 29.46 -27.15 22.63
C ALA A 11 28.27 -27.42 23.56
N PRO A 12 27.06 -26.91 23.25
CA PRO A 12 25.87 -27.24 24.03
C PRO A 12 25.43 -28.68 23.75
N PRO A 13 24.93 -29.43 24.75
CA PRO A 13 24.45 -30.78 24.55
C PRO A 13 23.13 -30.76 23.76
N ALA A 14 23.10 -31.56 22.71
CA ALA A 14 21.86 -31.92 22.00
C ALA A 14 21.01 -32.80 22.91
N ASN A 15 19.95 -32.24 23.49
CA ASN A 15 18.95 -33.02 24.20
C ASN A 15 17.62 -32.93 23.44
N HIS A 16 17.47 -33.78 22.43
CA HIS A 16 16.17 -34.11 21.88
C HIS A 16 15.43 -35.02 22.86
N GLN A 17 14.78 -34.43 23.86
CA GLN A 17 13.70 -35.11 24.53
C GLN A 17 12.49 -35.12 23.63
N ALA A 18 12.15 -36.30 23.12
CA ALA A 18 10.87 -36.53 22.47
C ALA A 18 9.75 -36.10 23.40
N LEU A 19 8.97 -35.11 22.99
CA LEU A 19 7.73 -34.72 23.65
C LEU A 19 6.83 -35.97 23.67
N SER A 20 6.67 -36.57 24.84
CA SER A 20 5.66 -37.59 25.10
C SER A 20 4.29 -37.02 24.69
N LYS A 21 3.53 -37.85 23.94
CA LYS A 21 2.13 -37.51 23.63
C LYS A 21 1.42 -37.12 24.91
N PRO A 22 0.64 -36.05 24.93
CA PRO A 22 -0.16 -35.70 26.10
C PRO A 22 -1.09 -36.89 26.37
N GLU A 23 -0.99 -37.43 27.57
CA GLU A 23 -2.00 -38.39 28.07
C GLU A 23 -3.36 -37.73 27.92
N SER A 24 -4.29 -38.49 27.33
CA SER A 24 -5.68 -38.06 27.23
C SER A 24 -6.18 -37.74 28.62
N VAL A 25 -6.36 -36.44 28.86
CA VAL A 25 -7.13 -35.97 30.03
C VAL A 25 -8.53 -36.50 29.81
N LYS A 26 -8.84 -37.64 30.41
CA LYS A 26 -10.23 -38.07 30.57
C LYS A 26 -10.92 -36.96 31.33
N ALA A 27 -11.70 -36.16 30.63
CA ALA A 27 -12.60 -35.22 31.25
C ALA A 27 -13.46 -36.07 32.22
N ALA A 28 -13.28 -35.81 33.51
CA ALA A 28 -14.15 -36.34 34.53
C ALA A 28 -15.54 -35.78 34.22
N SER A 29 -16.39 -36.58 33.61
CA SER A 29 -17.82 -36.34 33.53
C SER A 29 -18.36 -36.51 34.94
N ALA A 30 -18.28 -35.47 35.77
CA ALA A 30 -19.11 -35.37 36.92
C ALA A 30 -20.55 -35.24 36.40
N LYS A 31 -21.28 -36.35 36.47
CA LYS A 31 -22.74 -36.36 36.31
C LYS A 31 -23.32 -35.47 37.42
N THR A 32 -23.57 -34.23 37.14
CA THR A 32 -24.51 -33.41 37.89
C THR A 32 -25.91 -33.73 37.34
N GLU A 33 -26.45 -34.84 37.86
CA GLU A 33 -27.90 -35.07 37.84
C GLU A 33 -28.51 -34.15 38.87
N HIS A 34 -28.82 -32.88 38.49
CA HIS A 34 -29.81 -31.97 39.09
C HIS A 34 -29.73 -30.63 38.36
N ALA A 35 -30.46 -30.52 37.27
CA ALA A 35 -30.99 -29.24 36.75
C ALA A 35 -31.75 -29.47 35.43
N ALA A 36 -32.66 -30.42 35.38
CA ALA A 36 -33.37 -30.74 34.13
C ALA A 36 -34.63 -29.93 33.84
N ASN A 37 -34.94 -28.86 34.56
CA ASN A 37 -36.20 -28.13 34.37
C ASN A 37 -36.19 -26.59 34.61
N GLU A 38 -35.07 -25.94 34.72
CA GLU A 38 -35.12 -24.49 34.68
C GLU A 38 -34.95 -24.00 33.21
N PRO A 39 -35.80 -23.09 32.74
CA PRO A 39 -35.64 -22.55 31.38
C PRO A 39 -34.30 -21.83 31.29
N MET A 40 -33.54 -22.13 30.23
CA MET A 40 -32.23 -21.51 29.98
C MET A 40 -32.35 -19.98 30.07
N PRO A 41 -31.53 -19.29 30.87
CA PRO A 41 -31.58 -17.84 30.97
C PRO A 41 -31.43 -17.19 29.59
N LYS A 42 -32.08 -16.06 29.37
CA LYS A 42 -32.14 -15.36 28.07
C LYS A 42 -30.73 -15.12 27.47
N TRP A 43 -29.76 -14.72 28.29
CA TRP A 43 -28.37 -14.54 27.83
C TRP A 43 -27.75 -15.85 27.34
N ALA A 44 -28.02 -16.97 27.93
CA ALA A 44 -27.46 -18.27 27.54
C ALA A 44 -28.09 -18.75 26.22
N LYS A 45 -29.37 -18.45 26.01
CA LYS A 45 -30.02 -18.68 24.70
C LYS A 45 -29.37 -17.86 23.59
N TYR A 46 -29.20 -16.56 23.77
CA TYR A 46 -28.53 -15.68 22.81
C TYR A 46 -27.07 -16.16 22.55
N ARG A 47 -26.34 -16.53 23.61
CA ARG A 47 -24.98 -17.06 23.46
C ARG A 47 -24.94 -18.31 22.59
N SER A 48 -25.91 -19.22 22.76
CA SER A 48 -26.02 -20.44 21.96
C SER A 48 -26.32 -20.14 20.48
N GLU A 49 -27.23 -19.19 20.23
CA GLU A 49 -27.55 -18.73 18.89
C GLU A 49 -26.36 -18.06 18.22
N MET A 50 -25.68 -17.12 18.90
CA MET A 50 -24.49 -16.45 18.39
C MET A 50 -23.32 -17.41 18.12
N ALA A 51 -23.15 -18.44 18.92
CA ALA A 51 -22.04 -19.40 18.75
C ALA A 51 -22.05 -20.08 17.38
N SER A 52 -23.22 -20.23 16.76
CA SER A 52 -23.39 -20.81 15.43
C SER A 52 -23.04 -19.84 14.30
N GLU A 53 -22.88 -18.55 14.58
CA GLU A 53 -22.58 -17.51 13.59
C GLU A 53 -21.07 -17.25 13.42
N PHE A 54 -20.23 -17.89 14.23
CA PHE A 54 -18.77 -17.78 14.09
C PHE A 54 -18.22 -18.90 13.18
N PRO A 55 -17.18 -18.60 12.35
CA PRO A 55 -16.50 -19.62 11.59
C PRO A 55 -16.04 -20.77 12.46
N SER A 56 -16.20 -22.00 11.99
CA SER A 56 -15.76 -23.16 12.76
C SER A 56 -14.24 -23.20 12.93
N PRO A 57 -13.72 -23.43 14.15
CA PRO A 57 -12.28 -23.60 14.37
C PRO A 57 -11.79 -25.00 13.97
N PHE A 58 -12.69 -25.94 13.62
CA PHE A 58 -12.36 -27.34 13.39
C PHE A 58 -12.71 -27.79 11.97
N ARG A 59 -11.85 -28.65 11.43
CA ARG A 59 -12.08 -29.28 10.12
C ARG A 59 -13.29 -30.22 10.16
N GLY A 60 -14.11 -30.17 9.12
CA GLY A 60 -15.22 -31.12 8.90
C GLY A 60 -16.49 -30.81 9.70
N THR A 61 -16.55 -29.72 10.45
CA THR A 61 -17.79 -29.25 11.10
C THR A 61 -18.61 -28.41 10.15
N LYS A 62 -19.93 -28.30 10.41
CA LYS A 62 -20.78 -27.35 9.71
C LYS A 62 -20.29 -25.95 10.00
N ASP A 63 -20.04 -25.17 8.96
CA ASP A 63 -19.45 -23.84 9.05
C ASP A 63 -20.43 -22.81 8.46
N PRO A 64 -20.95 -21.85 9.25
CA PRO A 64 -21.86 -20.83 8.76
C PRO A 64 -21.20 -19.93 7.70
N LEU A 65 -19.89 -19.67 7.79
CA LEU A 65 -19.16 -18.93 6.78
C LEU A 65 -19.21 -19.62 5.41
N ALA A 66 -19.03 -20.96 5.37
CA ALA A 66 -19.11 -21.72 4.13
C ALA A 66 -20.49 -21.64 3.47
N GLU A 67 -21.55 -21.66 4.27
CA GLU A 67 -22.92 -21.46 3.80
C GLU A 67 -23.13 -20.04 3.23
N GLN A 68 -22.66 -19.00 3.94
CA GLN A 68 -22.76 -17.62 3.50
C GLN A 68 -21.91 -17.30 2.27
N ILE A 69 -20.74 -17.96 2.11
CA ILE A 69 -19.96 -17.86 0.87
C ILE A 69 -20.74 -18.40 -0.34
N GLY A 70 -21.51 -19.47 -0.18
CA GLY A 70 -22.42 -19.96 -1.23
C GLY A 70 -23.47 -18.91 -1.64
N LYS A 71 -24.06 -18.23 -0.68
CA LYS A 71 -25.04 -17.15 -0.93
C LYS A 71 -24.38 -15.87 -1.47
N PHE A 72 -23.10 -15.67 -1.20
CA PHE A 72 -22.35 -14.49 -1.63
C PHE A 72 -22.34 -14.29 -3.15
N VAL A 73 -22.25 -15.39 -3.92
CA VAL A 73 -22.31 -15.30 -5.39
C VAL A 73 -23.62 -14.67 -5.86
N SER A 74 -24.75 -15.09 -5.29
CA SER A 74 -26.06 -14.50 -5.62
C SER A 74 -26.13 -13.02 -5.23
N ARG A 75 -25.52 -12.64 -4.11
CA ARG A 75 -25.43 -11.22 -3.70
C ARG A 75 -24.55 -10.40 -4.65
N LEU A 76 -23.46 -10.95 -5.15
CA LEU A 76 -22.64 -10.30 -6.19
C LEU A 76 -23.44 -10.07 -7.48
N ASP A 77 -24.26 -11.05 -7.89
CA ASP A 77 -25.05 -10.95 -9.11
C ASP A 77 -26.18 -9.91 -9.01
N GLN A 78 -26.67 -9.62 -7.78
CA GLN A 78 -27.59 -8.50 -7.57
C GLN A 78 -26.96 -7.13 -7.85
N LEU A 79 -25.66 -6.99 -7.62
CA LEU A 79 -24.90 -5.75 -7.80
C LEU A 79 -24.32 -5.62 -9.23
N ARG A 80 -23.94 -6.73 -9.84
CA ARG A 80 -23.32 -6.71 -11.18
C ARG A 80 -24.33 -6.40 -12.25
N PRO A 81 -24.06 -5.44 -13.16
CA PRO A 81 -24.88 -5.22 -14.32
C PRO A 81 -24.73 -6.39 -15.32
N GLU A 82 -25.69 -6.55 -16.20
CA GLU A 82 -25.54 -7.39 -17.39
C GLU A 82 -24.41 -6.85 -18.29
N GLU A 83 -23.89 -7.69 -19.21
CA GLU A 83 -22.87 -7.28 -20.16
C GLU A 83 -23.38 -6.09 -21.01
N GLY A 84 -22.58 -5.04 -21.10
CA GLY A 84 -22.98 -3.77 -21.72
C GLY A 84 -23.84 -2.85 -20.84
N GLY A 85 -24.12 -3.24 -19.62
CA GLY A 85 -24.84 -2.43 -18.65
C GLY A 85 -24.00 -1.27 -18.05
N PRO A 86 -24.59 -0.50 -17.12
CA PRO A 86 -23.97 0.72 -16.62
C PRO A 86 -22.67 0.46 -15.83
N ALA A 87 -21.83 1.49 -15.71
CA ALA A 87 -20.55 1.45 -15.01
C ALA A 87 -20.66 1.60 -13.49
N PHE A 88 -21.81 1.35 -12.90
CA PHE A 88 -22.04 1.38 -11.46
C PHE A 88 -22.68 0.07 -10.98
N LEU A 89 -22.59 -0.18 -9.69
CA LEU A 89 -23.15 -1.35 -9.05
C LEU A 89 -24.65 -1.16 -8.74
N GLY A 90 -25.43 -2.24 -8.83
CA GLY A 90 -26.88 -2.21 -8.57
C GLY A 90 -27.69 -1.57 -9.69
N LYS A 91 -28.94 -1.20 -9.37
CA LYS A 91 -29.90 -0.70 -10.37
C LYS A 91 -29.96 0.82 -10.45
N ASN A 92 -29.55 1.50 -9.41
CA ASN A 92 -29.68 2.94 -9.28
C ASN A 92 -28.33 3.63 -9.36
N PRO A 93 -28.24 4.80 -10.04
CA PRO A 93 -27.02 5.62 -9.97
C PRO A 93 -26.78 6.16 -8.56
N ALA A 94 -25.65 6.84 -8.38
CA ALA A 94 -25.29 7.43 -7.10
C ALA A 94 -26.42 8.21 -6.45
N LEU A 95 -26.64 7.98 -5.15
CA LEU A 95 -27.70 8.58 -4.37
C LEU A 95 -27.29 9.97 -3.87
N THR A 96 -28.27 10.84 -3.72
CA THR A 96 -28.08 12.08 -2.96
C THR A 96 -28.17 11.75 -1.46
N TYR A 97 -27.16 12.12 -0.69
CA TYR A 97 -27.13 11.87 0.74
C TYR A 97 -27.72 13.03 1.54
N GLU A 98 -28.67 12.73 2.39
CA GLU A 98 -29.13 13.62 3.43
C GLU A 98 -28.48 13.22 4.76
N TYR A 99 -27.24 13.59 4.98
CA TYR A 99 -26.45 13.20 6.15
C TYR A 99 -27.13 13.37 7.52
N PRO A 100 -27.91 14.42 7.80
CA PRO A 100 -28.62 14.54 9.07
C PRO A 100 -29.62 13.41 9.30
N GLY A 101 -30.40 13.05 8.28
CA GLY A 101 -31.39 11.96 8.36
C GLY A 101 -30.71 10.59 8.51
N VAL A 102 -29.61 10.35 7.81
CA VAL A 102 -28.85 9.09 7.89
C VAL A 102 -28.31 8.83 9.29
N LYS A 103 -27.91 9.88 10.02
CA LYS A 103 -27.38 9.74 11.38
C LYS A 103 -28.43 9.51 12.46
N ASN A 104 -29.70 9.70 12.16
CA ASN A 104 -30.80 9.50 13.10
C ASN A 104 -31.22 8.02 13.17
N ILE A 105 -30.29 7.18 13.66
CA ILE A 105 -30.45 5.74 13.77
C ILE A 105 -29.92 5.26 15.11
N GLU A 106 -30.64 4.34 15.74
CA GLU A 106 -30.23 3.71 16.99
C GLU A 106 -29.82 2.26 16.75
N ILE A 107 -29.00 1.72 17.66
CA ILE A 107 -28.66 0.30 17.67
C ILE A 107 -29.90 -0.49 18.06
N ASN A 108 -30.27 -1.50 17.30
CA ASN A 108 -31.41 -2.35 17.58
C ASN A 108 -31.27 -3.02 18.96
N GLN A 109 -32.36 -3.08 19.70
CA GLN A 109 -32.41 -3.77 21.00
C GLN A 109 -32.21 -5.28 20.85
N GLU A 110 -32.81 -5.88 19.84
CA GLU A 110 -32.75 -7.32 19.59
C GLU A 110 -31.68 -7.64 18.51
N MET A 111 -31.17 -8.85 18.58
CA MET A 111 -30.19 -9.38 17.58
C MET A 111 -30.88 -9.44 16.21
N GLY A 112 -30.17 -8.96 15.19
CA GLY A 112 -30.65 -8.98 13.81
C GLY A 112 -30.51 -10.36 13.16
N ASP A 113 -31.26 -10.58 12.09
CA ASP A 113 -31.11 -11.73 11.22
C ASP A 113 -29.92 -11.54 10.28
N LEU A 114 -29.03 -12.55 10.18
CA LEU A 114 -27.79 -12.45 9.43
C LEU A 114 -28.01 -12.19 7.93
N ASP A 115 -28.96 -12.89 7.30
CA ASP A 115 -29.22 -12.70 5.87
C ASP A 115 -29.74 -11.30 5.58
N THR A 116 -30.64 -10.76 6.43
CA THR A 116 -31.14 -9.39 6.34
C THR A 116 -30.00 -8.37 6.46
N VAL A 117 -29.10 -8.54 7.43
CA VAL A 117 -27.94 -7.63 7.61
C VAL A 117 -27.02 -7.67 6.39
N LEU A 118 -26.76 -8.86 5.84
CA LEU A 118 -25.89 -9.00 4.66
C LEU A 118 -26.55 -8.42 3.38
N ASP A 119 -27.86 -8.53 3.25
CA ASP A 119 -28.60 -7.91 2.15
C ASP A 119 -28.62 -6.38 2.28
N ASP A 120 -28.66 -5.85 3.50
CA ASP A 120 -28.47 -4.42 3.74
C ASP A 120 -27.05 -3.95 3.40
N VAL A 121 -26.02 -4.76 3.71
CA VAL A 121 -24.65 -4.46 3.25
C VAL A 121 -24.59 -4.38 1.71
N VAL A 122 -25.25 -5.29 0.98
CA VAL A 122 -25.32 -5.23 -0.50
C VAL A 122 -25.90 -3.90 -0.97
N LYS A 123 -27.00 -3.42 -0.34
CA LYS A 123 -27.62 -2.14 -0.69
C LYS A 123 -26.69 -0.93 -0.51
N LEU A 124 -25.72 -0.99 0.43
CA LEU A 124 -24.73 0.08 0.60
C LEU A 124 -23.79 0.24 -0.62
N PHE A 125 -23.68 -0.78 -1.45
CA PHE A 125 -22.87 -0.72 -2.68
C PHE A 125 -23.65 -0.22 -3.90
N GLU A 126 -24.98 -0.05 -3.83
CA GLU A 126 -25.75 0.50 -4.95
C GLU A 126 -25.25 1.89 -5.35
N GLY A 127 -25.06 2.10 -6.64
CA GLY A 127 -24.53 3.35 -7.19
C GLY A 127 -23.01 3.52 -7.08
N ALA A 128 -22.30 2.62 -6.39
CA ALA A 128 -20.85 2.68 -6.31
C ALA A 128 -20.20 2.36 -7.70
N PRO A 129 -19.02 2.92 -8.01
CA PRO A 129 -18.32 2.60 -9.25
C PRO A 129 -18.02 1.11 -9.37
N ASN A 130 -18.31 0.52 -10.53
CA ASN A 130 -17.89 -0.84 -10.86
C ASN A 130 -16.52 -0.78 -11.56
N TRP A 131 -15.45 -0.87 -10.80
CA TRP A 131 -14.07 -0.73 -11.31
C TRP A 131 -13.67 -1.78 -12.36
N GLY A 132 -14.37 -2.90 -12.44
CA GLY A 132 -14.17 -3.94 -13.46
C GLY A 132 -14.98 -3.73 -14.75
N ASN A 133 -15.89 -2.76 -14.79
CA ASN A 133 -16.70 -2.51 -15.96
C ASN A 133 -15.89 -1.72 -17.01
N PRO A 134 -15.88 -2.15 -18.30
CA PRO A 134 -15.15 -1.46 -19.37
C PRO A 134 -15.56 0.00 -19.60
N LEU A 135 -16.76 0.40 -19.19
CA LEU A 135 -17.25 1.78 -19.27
C LEU A 135 -16.84 2.65 -18.08
N THR A 136 -16.20 2.08 -17.08
CA THR A 136 -15.73 2.86 -15.91
C THR A 136 -14.51 3.68 -16.30
N MET A 137 -14.64 5.00 -16.28
CA MET A 137 -13.52 5.92 -16.42
C MET A 137 -12.86 6.10 -15.08
N CYS A 138 -11.84 5.30 -14.80
CA CYS A 138 -11.03 5.40 -13.58
C CYS A 138 -9.64 5.93 -13.90
N ASN A 139 -8.99 6.54 -12.92
CA ASN A 139 -7.62 7.02 -13.03
C ASN A 139 -6.63 5.84 -12.83
N VAL A 140 -6.30 5.52 -11.57
CA VAL A 140 -5.28 4.51 -11.24
C VAL A 140 -5.80 3.40 -10.33
N ILE A 141 -7.11 3.28 -10.18
CA ILE A 141 -7.76 2.32 -9.28
C ILE A 141 -8.38 1.18 -10.09
N PRO A 142 -7.71 0.03 -10.23
CA PRO A 142 -8.26 -1.13 -10.90
C PRO A 142 -9.08 -2.00 -9.95
N GLN A 143 -9.78 -2.97 -10.50
CA GLN A 143 -10.32 -4.08 -9.75
C GLN A 143 -9.19 -4.95 -9.17
N GLY A 144 -9.37 -5.47 -7.95
CA GLY A 144 -8.43 -6.42 -7.36
C GLY A 144 -8.43 -7.77 -8.10
N ASN A 145 -7.24 -8.41 -8.22
CA ASN A 145 -7.13 -9.75 -8.77
C ASN A 145 -7.61 -10.80 -7.75
N THR A 146 -8.12 -11.93 -8.26
CA THR A 146 -8.71 -12.98 -7.43
C THR A 146 -7.76 -13.56 -6.38
N ALA A 147 -6.46 -13.75 -6.72
CA ALA A 147 -5.50 -14.30 -5.77
C ALA A 147 -5.29 -13.35 -4.57
N ALA A 148 -5.21 -12.04 -4.83
CA ALA A 148 -5.08 -11.03 -3.78
C ALA A 148 -6.36 -10.91 -2.93
N ILE A 149 -7.54 -10.98 -3.54
CA ILE A 149 -8.84 -10.96 -2.84
C ILE A 149 -8.93 -12.13 -1.86
N ILE A 150 -8.66 -13.35 -2.32
CA ILE A 150 -8.74 -14.56 -1.49
C ILE A 150 -7.69 -14.53 -0.37
N ALA A 151 -6.46 -14.10 -0.68
CA ALA A 151 -5.41 -13.97 0.33
C ALA A 151 -5.79 -12.95 1.43
N SER A 152 -6.38 -11.83 1.04
CA SER A 152 -6.90 -10.81 1.96
C SER A 152 -8.04 -11.35 2.83
N MET A 153 -8.96 -12.13 2.24
CA MET A 153 -10.08 -12.75 2.92
C MET A 153 -9.63 -13.75 3.99
N LEU A 154 -8.59 -14.55 3.74
CA LEU A 154 -8.04 -15.45 4.76
C LEU A 154 -7.56 -14.69 6.00
N SER A 155 -6.98 -13.52 5.83
CA SER A 155 -6.61 -12.65 6.95
C SER A 155 -7.81 -12.24 7.80
N GLN A 156 -8.96 -11.98 7.18
CA GLN A 156 -10.18 -11.60 7.89
C GLN A 156 -10.77 -12.79 8.65
N VAL A 157 -10.85 -13.96 8.01
CA VAL A 157 -11.39 -15.19 8.62
C VAL A 157 -10.64 -15.56 9.89
N PHE A 158 -9.30 -15.45 9.87
CA PHE A 158 -8.45 -15.87 11.00
C PHE A 158 -7.96 -14.69 11.85
N SER A 159 -8.51 -13.50 11.65
CA SER A 159 -8.16 -12.28 12.41
C SER A 159 -6.65 -12.07 12.54
N ALA A 160 -5.91 -12.27 11.45
CA ALA A 160 -4.45 -12.23 11.46
C ALA A 160 -3.93 -10.83 11.77
N ASN A 161 -3.28 -10.68 12.95
CA ASN A 161 -2.66 -9.46 13.40
C ASN A 161 -1.13 -9.57 13.33
N ILE A 162 -0.51 -8.74 12.48
CA ILE A 162 0.94 -8.74 12.25
C ILE A 162 1.69 -7.73 13.13
N LEU A 163 1.32 -7.63 14.40
CA LEU A 163 1.99 -6.74 15.35
C LEU A 163 3.37 -7.26 15.77
N GLU A 164 3.48 -8.56 16.02
CA GLU A 164 4.74 -9.22 16.36
C GLU A 164 4.72 -10.71 16.00
N GLY A 165 5.89 -11.36 16.01
CA GLY A 165 6.06 -12.72 15.52
C GLY A 165 5.31 -13.79 16.31
N GLU A 166 5.11 -13.64 17.61
CA GLU A 166 4.35 -14.60 18.43
C GLU A 166 2.85 -14.61 18.09
N TYR A 167 2.32 -13.48 17.59
CA TYR A 167 0.92 -13.37 17.17
C TYR A 167 0.69 -13.90 15.76
N ALA A 168 1.60 -13.59 14.84
CA ALA A 168 1.39 -13.82 13.42
C ALA A 168 2.13 -15.05 12.88
N TRP A 169 3.15 -15.57 13.61
CA TRP A 169 3.97 -16.70 13.15
C TRP A 169 4.36 -16.56 11.66
N ASN A 170 4.04 -17.55 10.85
CA ASN A 170 4.39 -17.57 9.44
C ASN A 170 3.70 -16.48 8.58
N VAL A 171 2.63 -15.84 9.07
CA VAL A 171 1.95 -14.77 8.31
C VAL A 171 2.87 -13.57 8.10
N HIS A 172 3.79 -13.29 9.01
CA HIS A 172 4.83 -12.27 8.83
C HIS A 172 5.73 -12.48 7.61
N ARG A 173 5.87 -13.73 7.15
CA ARG A 173 6.68 -14.02 5.96
C ARG A 173 6.18 -13.29 4.73
N ALA A 174 4.87 -13.02 4.63
CA ALA A 174 4.33 -12.23 3.52
C ALA A 174 4.97 -10.84 3.45
N GLU A 175 5.13 -10.17 4.60
CA GLU A 175 5.76 -8.84 4.67
C GLU A 175 7.28 -8.93 4.40
N LEU A 176 7.97 -9.88 5.04
CA LEU A 176 9.41 -10.08 4.86
C LEU A 176 9.78 -10.52 3.44
N GLU A 177 9.06 -11.47 2.86
CA GLU A 177 9.29 -11.90 1.48
C GLU A 177 8.97 -10.79 0.48
N THR A 178 7.95 -9.97 0.75
CA THR A 178 7.65 -8.78 -0.05
C THR A 178 8.81 -7.79 -0.01
N ALA A 179 9.38 -7.52 1.18
CA ALA A 179 10.56 -6.66 1.30
C ALA A 179 11.72 -7.17 0.44
N GLY A 180 12.01 -8.47 0.49
CA GLY A 180 13.05 -9.08 -0.33
C GLY A 180 12.78 -9.00 -1.84
N MET A 181 11.54 -9.32 -2.27
CA MET A 181 11.16 -9.26 -3.68
C MET A 181 11.22 -7.83 -4.23
N LEU A 182 10.70 -6.86 -3.49
CA LEU A 182 10.71 -5.45 -3.89
C LEU A 182 12.12 -4.85 -3.79
N GLY A 183 12.92 -5.21 -2.77
CA GLY A 183 14.32 -4.81 -2.66
C GLY A 183 15.11 -5.21 -3.91
N ASN A 184 14.98 -6.45 -4.37
CA ASN A 184 15.57 -6.92 -5.64
C ASN A 184 15.03 -6.11 -6.83
N LEU A 185 13.74 -5.85 -6.88
CA LEU A 185 13.11 -5.14 -8.00
C LEU A 185 13.65 -3.71 -8.14
N VAL A 186 13.82 -2.99 -7.03
CA VAL A 186 14.35 -1.62 -7.02
C VAL A 186 15.88 -1.53 -6.97
N GLY A 187 16.58 -2.64 -6.96
CA GLY A 187 18.06 -2.70 -7.03
C GLY A 187 18.75 -2.56 -5.67
N TRP A 188 18.06 -2.87 -4.57
CA TRP A 188 18.65 -2.88 -3.22
C TRP A 188 19.08 -4.27 -2.78
N ASP A 189 19.86 -4.34 -1.71
CA ASP A 189 20.18 -5.59 -1.03
C ASP A 189 18.92 -6.13 -0.34
N PRO A 190 18.35 -7.26 -0.82
CA PRO A 190 17.07 -7.78 -0.29
C PRO A 190 17.14 -8.18 1.18
N VAL A 191 18.32 -8.54 1.69
CA VAL A 191 18.52 -8.94 3.09
C VAL A 191 18.46 -7.73 4.03
N LYS A 192 18.84 -6.55 3.53
CA LYS A 192 18.84 -5.30 4.31
C LYS A 192 17.56 -4.49 4.12
N THR A 193 16.76 -4.84 3.13
CA THR A 193 15.51 -4.13 2.83
C THR A 193 14.44 -4.51 3.82
N GLY A 194 13.75 -3.51 4.37
CA GLY A 194 12.54 -3.71 5.17
C GLY A 194 11.31 -3.12 4.51
N CYS A 195 10.14 -3.59 4.90
CA CYS A 195 8.89 -2.97 4.48
C CYS A 195 7.83 -3.01 5.59
N ILE A 196 6.93 -2.04 5.55
CA ILE A 196 5.76 -1.95 6.42
C ILE A 196 4.54 -1.72 5.53
N TYR A 197 3.53 -2.58 5.66
CA TYR A 197 2.24 -2.30 5.05
C TYR A 197 1.45 -1.30 5.89
N THR A 198 0.83 -0.34 5.23
CA THR A 198 0.21 0.84 5.83
C THR A 198 -1.17 1.12 5.24
N TRP A 199 -1.87 2.11 5.78
CA TRP A 199 -3.25 2.50 5.45
C TRP A 199 -3.41 3.28 4.13
N GLY A 200 -2.55 3.09 3.18
CA GLY A 200 -2.56 3.75 1.87
C GLY A 200 -1.29 4.55 1.59
N GLY A 201 -1.20 5.16 0.41
CA GLY A 201 -0.09 6.03 0.02
C GLY A 201 0.16 7.17 1.02
N GLY A 202 -0.90 7.65 1.70
CA GLY A 202 -0.79 8.60 2.80
C GLY A 202 0.03 8.08 3.97
N GLY A 203 -0.09 6.79 4.29
CA GLY A 203 0.75 6.13 5.28
C GLY A 203 2.20 6.05 4.82
N CYS A 204 2.45 5.71 3.55
CA CYS A 204 3.81 5.72 3.00
C CYS A 204 4.46 7.10 3.12
N TRP A 205 3.73 8.17 2.83
CA TRP A 205 4.19 9.54 3.05
C TRP A 205 4.51 9.84 4.52
N THR A 206 3.61 9.45 5.43
CA THR A 206 3.80 9.64 6.87
C THR A 206 5.06 8.95 7.36
N TYR A 207 5.28 7.69 6.98
CA TYR A 207 6.51 6.96 7.30
C TYR A 207 7.76 7.57 6.66
N GLY A 208 7.69 7.99 5.37
CA GLY A 208 8.81 8.62 4.68
C GLY A 208 9.23 9.94 5.32
N LEU A 209 8.27 10.80 5.68
CA LEU A 209 8.56 12.04 6.38
C LEU A 209 9.06 11.78 7.82
N LYS A 210 8.45 10.84 8.53
CA LYS A 210 8.88 10.46 9.89
C LYS A 210 10.29 9.92 9.89
N TYR A 211 10.65 9.06 8.93
CA TYR A 211 12.00 8.53 8.79
C TYR A 211 13.03 9.66 8.62
N GLY A 212 12.77 10.62 7.72
CA GLY A 212 13.63 11.78 7.53
C GLY A 212 13.77 12.63 8.79
N LEU A 213 12.65 12.94 9.44
CA LEU A 213 12.66 13.72 10.67
C LEU A 213 13.43 13.03 11.79
N THR A 214 13.22 11.74 12.00
CA THR A 214 13.90 10.99 13.08
C THR A 214 15.39 10.80 12.78
N ARG A 215 15.75 10.60 11.50
CA ARG A 215 17.16 10.50 11.08
C ARG A 215 17.92 11.81 11.27
N VAL A 216 17.26 12.94 10.95
CA VAL A 216 17.85 14.29 11.10
C VAL A 216 17.85 14.75 12.56
N LEU A 217 16.85 14.36 13.31
CA LEU A 217 16.61 14.72 14.72
C LEU A 217 16.45 13.44 15.56
N PRO A 218 17.54 12.72 15.91
CA PRO A 218 17.44 11.43 16.60
C PRO A 218 16.66 11.49 17.92
N ASP A 219 16.66 12.63 18.61
CA ASP A 219 15.91 12.83 19.85
C ASP A 219 14.40 13.09 19.63
N SER A 220 13.95 13.23 18.38
CA SER A 220 12.56 13.64 18.09
C SER A 220 11.50 12.62 18.52
N MET A 221 11.87 11.34 18.67
CA MET A 221 10.97 10.33 19.22
C MET A 221 10.62 10.62 20.69
N ALA A 222 11.59 11.07 21.48
CA ALA A 222 11.39 11.34 22.91
C ALA A 222 10.98 12.80 23.19
N LYS A 223 11.51 13.76 22.42
CA LYS A 223 11.38 15.19 22.73
C LYS A 223 10.46 15.96 21.78
N GLY A 224 9.92 15.28 20.75
CA GLY A 224 9.14 15.92 19.70
C GLY A 224 9.99 16.71 18.71
N ILE A 225 9.33 17.30 17.71
CA ILE A 225 9.96 18.12 16.66
C ILE A 225 10.15 19.54 17.22
N ARG A 226 11.38 20.03 17.25
CA ARG A 226 11.75 21.35 17.82
C ARG A 226 12.57 22.17 16.85
N THR A 227 12.28 22.09 15.55
CA THR A 227 13.05 22.75 14.50
C THR A 227 12.20 23.02 13.28
N ASP A 228 12.66 23.97 12.46
CA ASP A 228 12.10 24.30 11.16
C ASP A 228 12.60 23.38 10.03
N ALA A 229 12.93 22.14 10.33
CA ALA A 229 13.40 21.20 9.33
C ALA A 229 12.46 21.17 8.12
N LYS A 230 13.04 21.26 6.93
CA LYS A 230 12.25 21.37 5.69
C LYS A 230 12.04 20.00 5.05
N ILE A 231 10.86 19.88 4.44
CA ILE A 231 10.52 18.82 3.48
C ILE A 231 10.49 19.48 2.11
N ILE A 232 11.19 18.90 1.15
CA ILE A 232 11.28 19.45 -0.20
C ILE A 232 10.62 18.46 -1.17
N CYS A 233 9.72 18.92 -2.01
CA CYS A 233 9.06 18.13 -3.04
C CYS A 233 8.73 18.99 -4.26
N SER A 234 8.41 18.36 -5.40
CA SER A 234 7.98 19.11 -6.58
C SER A 234 6.57 19.71 -6.41
N GLN A 235 6.24 20.71 -7.21
CA GLN A 235 4.89 21.28 -7.28
C GLN A 235 3.84 20.24 -7.73
N GLN A 236 4.27 19.20 -8.43
CA GLN A 236 3.43 18.09 -8.90
C GLN A 236 3.29 16.94 -7.87
N ALA A 237 3.94 17.04 -6.70
CA ALA A 237 3.81 16.05 -5.66
C ALA A 237 2.37 15.99 -5.13
N HIS A 238 1.92 14.79 -4.78
CA HIS A 238 0.57 14.57 -4.27
C HIS A 238 0.28 15.45 -3.06
N PHE A 239 -0.93 16.04 -2.99
CA PHE A 239 -1.33 16.98 -1.92
C PHE A 239 -1.28 16.39 -0.49
N VAL A 240 -1.20 15.09 -0.33
CA VAL A 240 -1.06 14.38 0.96
C VAL A 240 0.15 14.86 1.78
N GLN A 241 1.16 15.44 1.14
CA GLN A 241 2.31 16.06 1.78
C GLN A 241 1.89 17.06 2.88
N LYS A 242 0.88 17.90 2.59
CA LYS A 242 0.36 18.90 3.54
C LYS A 242 -0.27 18.24 4.76
N ASN A 243 -1.10 17.23 4.51
CA ASN A 243 -1.76 16.48 5.56
C ASN A 243 -0.75 15.75 6.45
N ALA A 244 0.17 14.97 5.86
CA ALA A 244 1.19 14.25 6.61
C ALA A 244 2.07 15.18 7.45
N SER A 245 2.52 16.33 6.88
CA SER A 245 3.33 17.30 7.59
C SER A 245 2.57 17.95 8.77
N ALA A 246 1.31 18.33 8.57
CA ALA A 246 0.46 18.90 9.61
C ALA A 246 0.21 17.90 10.76
N TRP A 247 -0.15 16.67 10.45
CA TRP A 247 -0.43 15.63 11.45
C TRP A 247 0.79 15.21 12.26
N MET A 248 1.99 15.29 11.69
CA MET A 248 3.23 15.06 12.43
C MET A 248 3.66 16.22 13.32
N GLY A 249 2.96 17.36 13.28
CA GLY A 249 3.31 18.55 14.07
C GLY A 249 4.51 19.34 13.52
N LEU A 250 4.96 19.05 12.28
CA LEU A 250 5.98 19.85 11.61
C LEU A 250 5.39 21.15 11.04
N GLY A 251 4.13 21.12 10.61
CA GLY A 251 3.44 22.25 9.99
C GLY A 251 3.64 22.31 8.47
N MET A 252 2.60 22.80 7.77
CA MET A 252 2.59 22.87 6.29
C MET A 252 3.58 23.91 5.74
N ASP A 253 3.91 24.96 6.49
CA ASP A 253 4.85 26.02 6.08
C ASP A 253 6.31 25.52 6.01
N ASN A 254 6.57 24.31 6.51
CA ASN A 254 7.86 23.67 6.39
C ASN A 254 8.02 22.81 5.12
N ILE A 255 7.01 22.82 4.24
CA ILE A 255 7.08 22.20 2.92
C ILE A 255 7.57 23.22 1.92
N VAL A 256 8.67 22.92 1.25
CA VAL A 256 9.27 23.74 0.20
C VAL A 256 9.01 23.09 -1.15
N HIS A 257 8.33 23.81 -2.04
CA HIS A 257 8.02 23.32 -3.36
C HIS A 257 9.10 23.71 -4.39
N VAL A 258 9.57 22.74 -5.12
CA VAL A 258 10.44 22.90 -6.28
C VAL A 258 9.58 23.08 -7.53
N ARG A 259 9.92 24.04 -8.38
CA ARG A 259 9.29 24.21 -9.70
C ARG A 259 9.45 22.93 -10.52
N THR A 260 8.57 22.74 -11.48
CA THR A 260 8.66 21.66 -12.45
C THR A 260 8.95 22.24 -13.84
N ASP A 261 9.60 21.44 -14.67
CA ASP A 261 9.76 21.72 -16.09
C ASP A 261 8.40 21.66 -16.78
N GLU A 262 8.05 22.69 -17.54
CA GLU A 262 6.72 22.84 -18.17
C GLU A 262 6.40 21.76 -19.22
N LYS A 263 7.43 21.14 -19.82
CA LYS A 263 7.24 20.12 -20.87
C LYS A 263 7.18 18.72 -20.30
N THR A 264 8.03 18.45 -19.31
CA THR A 264 8.18 17.09 -18.75
C THR A 264 7.45 16.88 -17.44
N ASN A 265 6.98 17.96 -16.79
CA ASN A 265 6.42 17.97 -15.44
C ASN A 265 7.34 17.39 -14.35
N GLN A 266 8.63 17.20 -14.66
CA GLN A 266 9.64 16.73 -13.73
C GLN A 266 10.14 17.85 -12.84
N MET A 267 10.65 17.51 -11.66
CA MET A 267 11.32 18.45 -10.75
C MET A 267 12.48 19.18 -11.46
N ASP A 268 12.47 20.51 -11.40
CA ASP A 268 13.58 21.36 -11.85
C ASP A 268 14.75 21.24 -10.87
N VAL A 269 15.75 20.45 -11.27
CA VAL A 269 16.93 20.18 -10.43
C VAL A 269 17.80 21.40 -10.19
N THR A 270 17.75 22.41 -11.08
CA THR A 270 18.46 23.68 -10.89
C THR A 270 17.84 24.48 -9.76
N HIS A 271 16.51 24.59 -9.76
CA HIS A 271 15.78 25.24 -8.67
C HIS A 271 15.91 24.48 -7.34
N LEU A 272 15.94 23.13 -7.38
CA LEU A 272 16.24 22.35 -6.18
C LEU A 272 17.60 22.69 -5.59
N GLU A 273 18.63 22.82 -6.45
CA GLU A 273 19.98 23.17 -6.00
C GLU A 273 20.05 24.57 -5.40
N GLU A 274 19.34 25.55 -5.98
CA GLU A 274 19.22 26.90 -5.42
C GLU A 274 18.60 26.88 -4.02
N ILE A 275 17.51 26.11 -3.84
CA ILE A 275 16.83 25.94 -2.53
C ILE A 275 17.79 25.31 -1.50
N LEU A 276 18.47 24.22 -1.84
CA LEU A 276 19.38 23.53 -0.93
C LEU A 276 20.57 24.40 -0.54
N LYS A 277 21.09 25.18 -1.47
CA LYS A 277 22.17 26.17 -1.23
C LYS A 277 21.73 27.25 -0.26
N ASP A 278 20.52 27.80 -0.44
CA ASP A 278 19.94 28.83 0.44
C ASP A 278 19.70 28.28 1.86
N LEU A 279 19.11 27.09 1.98
CA LEU A 279 18.87 26.43 3.27
C LEU A 279 20.17 26.13 4.00
N ALA A 280 21.20 25.66 3.28
CA ALA A 280 22.54 25.41 3.84
C ALA A 280 23.18 26.71 4.36
N ALA A 281 23.08 27.81 3.62
CA ALA A 281 23.58 29.13 4.04
C ALA A 281 22.87 29.64 5.30
N LYS A 282 21.56 29.37 5.41
CA LYS A 282 20.73 29.74 6.58
C LYS A 282 20.85 28.75 7.74
N LYS A 283 21.61 27.68 7.57
CA LYS A 283 21.75 26.57 8.56
C LYS A 283 20.42 25.92 8.93
N ILE A 284 19.47 25.87 8.00
CA ILE A 284 18.17 25.22 8.16
C ILE A 284 18.30 23.75 7.69
N PRO A 285 17.98 22.75 8.52
CA PRO A 285 18.11 21.35 8.13
C PRO A 285 17.00 20.94 7.16
N VAL A 286 17.33 20.01 6.27
CA VAL A 286 16.39 19.30 5.40
C VAL A 286 16.17 17.89 5.95
N ALA A 287 14.92 17.55 6.23
CA ALA A 287 14.56 16.21 6.72
C ALA A 287 14.40 15.20 5.56
N THR A 288 13.61 15.58 4.57
CA THR A 288 13.26 14.70 3.46
C THR A 288 13.24 15.50 2.16
N VAL A 289 13.86 14.97 1.11
CA VAL A 289 13.60 15.34 -0.28
C VAL A 289 12.75 14.25 -0.89
N VAL A 290 11.61 14.61 -1.47
CA VAL A 290 10.68 13.67 -2.09
C VAL A 290 10.74 13.80 -3.60
N CYS A 291 11.05 12.71 -4.28
CA CYS A 291 10.90 12.58 -5.72
C CYS A 291 9.61 11.85 -6.03
N THR A 292 8.75 12.45 -6.86
CA THR A 292 7.55 11.79 -7.36
C THR A 292 7.92 10.92 -8.56
N MET A 293 7.76 9.62 -8.40
CA MET A 293 8.09 8.62 -9.41
C MET A 293 6.80 8.08 -10.06
N GLY A 294 6.13 8.95 -10.79
CA GLY A 294 4.83 8.75 -11.42
C GLY A 294 3.79 9.71 -10.84
N THR A 295 3.73 10.95 -11.36
CA THR A 295 2.68 11.91 -10.99
C THR A 295 1.32 11.39 -11.45
N THR A 296 0.25 11.74 -10.70
CA THR A 296 -1.09 11.18 -10.89
C THR A 296 -1.62 11.36 -12.32
N ASP A 297 -1.45 12.53 -12.90
CA ASP A 297 -2.05 12.87 -14.20
C ASP A 297 -1.05 12.75 -15.36
N ALA A 298 0.15 13.32 -15.20
CA ALA A 298 1.16 13.37 -16.24
C ALA A 298 2.14 12.18 -16.23
N SER A 299 2.07 11.32 -15.19
CA SER A 299 2.99 10.19 -14.99
C SER A 299 4.48 10.55 -15.12
N ALA A 300 4.83 11.78 -14.73
CA ALA A 300 6.19 12.26 -14.76
C ALA A 300 7.04 11.57 -13.69
N PHE A 301 8.31 11.34 -14.00
CA PHE A 301 9.30 10.74 -13.10
C PHE A 301 10.38 11.76 -12.79
N ASP A 302 10.49 12.19 -11.52
CA ASP A 302 11.55 13.09 -11.11
C ASP A 302 12.93 12.43 -11.30
N PRO A 303 13.97 13.17 -11.70
CA PRO A 303 15.30 12.61 -12.01
C PRO A 303 16.08 12.28 -10.71
N ILE A 304 15.66 11.22 -10.03
CA ILE A 304 16.07 10.86 -8.66
C ILE A 304 17.58 10.70 -8.50
N GLY A 305 18.29 10.15 -9.50
CA GLY A 305 19.74 10.04 -9.48
C GLY A 305 20.45 11.39 -9.51
N LYS A 306 19.90 12.39 -10.23
CA LYS A 306 20.41 13.77 -10.20
C LYS A 306 20.12 14.43 -8.85
N VAL A 307 18.89 14.24 -8.32
CA VAL A 307 18.49 14.74 -7.01
C VAL A 307 19.40 14.20 -5.92
N ARG A 308 19.74 12.89 -5.93
CA ARG A 308 20.70 12.30 -4.97
C ARG A 308 22.05 12.99 -4.99
N LYS A 309 22.61 13.18 -6.19
CA LYS A 309 23.91 13.87 -6.35
C LYS A 309 23.90 15.29 -5.83
N ILE A 310 22.80 16.01 -6.02
CA ILE A 310 22.64 17.38 -5.50
C ILE A 310 22.51 17.36 -3.98
N LEU A 311 21.64 16.51 -3.44
CA LEU A 311 21.43 16.40 -1.99
C LEU A 311 22.74 16.05 -1.24
N ASP A 312 23.58 15.19 -1.79
CA ASP A 312 24.88 14.82 -1.21
C ASP A 312 25.90 15.98 -1.20
N ARG A 313 25.75 16.99 -2.07
CA ARG A 313 26.59 18.19 -2.09
C ARG A 313 26.24 19.21 -1.00
N TYR A 314 25.00 19.17 -0.50
CA TYR A 314 24.50 20.10 0.52
C TYR A 314 24.09 19.33 1.79
N PRO A 315 25.07 18.81 2.58
CA PRO A 315 24.75 18.11 3.81
C PRO A 315 24.11 19.06 4.84
N ASN A 316 23.30 18.49 5.71
CA ASN A 316 22.70 19.23 6.81
C ASN A 316 23.78 19.89 7.72
N PRO A 317 23.44 20.99 8.41
CA PRO A 317 24.34 21.64 9.35
C PRO A 317 24.84 20.69 10.45
N LYS A 318 26.01 21.00 11.03
CA LYS A 318 26.58 20.20 12.13
C LYS A 318 25.58 20.07 13.29
N GLY A 319 25.39 18.86 13.78
CA GLY A 319 24.44 18.51 14.83
C GLY A 319 23.16 17.86 14.34
N TYR A 320 22.92 17.89 13.02
CA TYR A 320 21.80 17.19 12.37
C TYR A 320 22.28 15.97 11.59
N GLY A 321 21.43 14.94 11.49
CA GLY A 321 21.68 13.78 10.64
C GLY A 321 21.48 14.07 9.15
N LYS A 322 21.69 13.04 8.31
CA LYS A 322 21.51 13.16 6.86
C LYS A 322 20.03 13.19 6.49
N ALA A 323 19.67 14.06 5.55
CA ALA A 323 18.37 14.02 4.91
C ALA A 323 18.15 12.68 4.21
N ILE A 324 16.90 12.21 4.17
CA ILE A 324 16.54 11.07 3.32
C ILE A 324 16.05 11.53 1.94
N LEU A 325 16.24 10.66 0.96
CA LEU A 325 15.62 10.74 -0.36
C LEU A 325 14.48 9.71 -0.41
N TYR A 326 13.26 10.19 -0.37
CA TYR A 326 12.05 9.37 -0.45
C TYR A 326 11.49 9.41 -1.87
N ALA A 327 11.26 8.26 -2.46
CA ALA A 327 10.59 8.12 -3.74
C ALA A 327 9.10 7.80 -3.51
N ASP A 328 8.23 8.76 -3.83
CA ASP A 328 6.80 8.49 -3.95
C ASP A 328 6.55 7.81 -5.29
N ALA A 329 6.64 6.48 -5.29
CA ALA A 329 6.46 5.63 -6.45
C ALA A 329 5.13 4.87 -6.44
N VAL A 330 4.13 5.33 -5.68
CA VAL A 330 2.82 4.67 -5.51
C VAL A 330 2.10 4.36 -6.83
N VAL A 331 2.40 5.11 -7.89
CA VAL A 331 1.91 4.85 -9.25
C VAL A 331 2.98 4.23 -10.15
N GLY A 332 4.21 4.75 -10.09
CA GLY A 332 5.24 4.38 -11.07
C GLY A 332 6.03 3.09 -10.76
N TRP A 333 5.97 2.58 -9.53
CA TRP A 333 6.84 1.47 -9.08
C TRP A 333 6.80 0.24 -10.01
N SER A 334 5.67 -0.05 -10.58
CA SER A 334 5.47 -1.24 -11.41
C SER A 334 6.28 -1.20 -12.72
N TRP A 335 6.68 -0.03 -13.20
CA TRP A 335 7.57 0.07 -14.36
C TRP A 335 8.95 -0.52 -14.09
N ALA A 336 9.35 -0.72 -12.83
CA ALA A 336 10.59 -1.42 -12.49
C ALA A 336 10.66 -2.85 -13.03
N TYR A 337 9.53 -3.48 -13.35
CA TYR A 337 9.50 -4.78 -14.01
C TYR A 337 10.14 -4.78 -15.41
N PHE A 338 10.28 -3.61 -16.05
CA PHE A 338 10.92 -3.45 -17.34
C PHE A 338 12.41 -3.15 -17.27
N LYS A 339 13.00 -2.98 -16.07
CA LYS A 339 14.42 -2.73 -15.90
C LYS A 339 15.30 -3.78 -16.59
N ASP A 340 14.94 -5.04 -16.49
CA ASP A 340 15.65 -6.19 -17.02
C ASP A 340 14.95 -6.85 -18.22
N TYR A 341 13.99 -6.16 -18.86
CA TYR A 341 13.28 -6.68 -20.02
C TYR A 341 14.18 -6.72 -21.26
N ASP A 342 14.19 -7.83 -21.99
CA ASP A 342 14.97 -7.96 -23.22
C ASP A 342 14.26 -7.26 -24.39
N PHE A 343 14.49 -5.96 -24.52
CA PHE A 343 13.88 -5.14 -25.58
C PHE A 343 14.33 -5.53 -26.98
N ALA A 344 15.46 -6.21 -27.15
CA ALA A 344 15.95 -6.66 -28.45
C ALA A 344 15.16 -7.90 -28.94
N LYS A 345 14.86 -8.83 -28.02
CA LYS A 345 14.07 -10.02 -28.34
C LYS A 345 12.57 -9.76 -28.28
N ASN A 346 12.16 -8.77 -27.49
CA ASN A 346 10.76 -8.45 -27.23
C ASN A 346 9.88 -9.69 -26.99
N PRO A 347 10.13 -10.47 -25.93
CA PRO A 347 9.51 -11.78 -25.73
C PRO A 347 7.99 -11.75 -25.55
N LEU A 348 7.41 -10.58 -25.29
CA LEU A 348 5.96 -10.39 -25.19
C LEU A 348 5.34 -9.75 -26.44
N GLU A 349 6.15 -9.56 -27.50
CA GLU A 349 5.71 -9.12 -28.84
C GLU A 349 4.97 -7.77 -28.82
N PHE A 350 5.37 -6.84 -27.94
CA PHE A 350 4.80 -5.49 -27.92
C PHE A 350 5.07 -4.74 -29.22
N SER A 351 4.16 -3.82 -29.60
CA SER A 351 4.35 -2.97 -30.77
C SER A 351 5.59 -2.07 -30.63
N GLU A 352 6.23 -1.75 -31.74
CA GLU A 352 7.39 -0.83 -31.76
C GLU A 352 7.05 0.52 -31.11
N ARG A 353 5.79 0.96 -31.23
CA ARG A 353 5.30 2.23 -30.69
C ARG A 353 5.52 2.32 -29.17
N ILE A 354 5.29 1.24 -28.43
CA ILE A 354 5.39 1.27 -26.96
C ILE A 354 6.75 0.79 -26.43
N LEU A 355 7.56 0.08 -27.23
CA LEU A 355 8.85 -0.45 -26.77
C LEU A 355 9.79 0.64 -26.23
N LEU A 356 9.85 1.80 -26.92
CA LEU A 356 10.68 2.91 -26.47
C LEU A 356 10.19 3.45 -25.11
N ILE A 357 8.88 3.58 -24.95
CA ILE A 357 8.24 4.07 -23.71
C ILE A 357 8.49 3.11 -22.55
N LEU A 358 8.28 1.80 -22.77
CA LEU A 358 8.57 0.76 -21.78
C LEU A 358 10.02 0.80 -21.33
N LYS A 359 10.95 1.00 -22.26
CA LYS A 359 12.38 1.13 -21.96
C LYS A 359 12.69 2.40 -21.18
N GLN A 360 12.11 3.53 -21.54
CA GLN A 360 12.28 4.79 -20.81
C GLN A 360 11.74 4.70 -19.38
N ASN A 361 10.55 4.12 -19.21
CA ASN A 361 9.93 3.93 -17.89
C ASN A 361 10.75 2.96 -17.03
N GLY A 362 11.20 1.83 -17.59
CA GLY A 362 12.09 0.90 -16.90
C GLY A 362 13.40 1.54 -16.44
N ASN A 363 14.01 2.36 -17.30
CA ASN A 363 15.24 3.10 -16.98
C ASN A 363 15.01 4.13 -15.86
N ALA A 364 13.88 4.85 -15.89
CA ALA A 364 13.54 5.80 -14.84
C ALA A 364 13.36 5.09 -13.49
N MET A 365 12.72 3.92 -13.47
CA MET A 365 12.55 3.12 -12.24
C MET A 365 13.82 2.41 -11.79
N ALA A 366 14.78 2.15 -12.67
CA ALA A 366 16.10 1.66 -12.27
C ALA A 366 16.81 2.62 -11.31
N GLU A 367 16.56 3.93 -11.43
CA GLU A 367 17.11 4.94 -10.52
C GLU A 367 16.51 4.91 -9.10
N LEU A 368 15.47 4.11 -8.82
CA LEU A 368 14.98 3.89 -7.46
C LEU A 368 16.05 3.35 -6.50
N GLU A 369 17.11 2.75 -7.03
CA GLU A 369 18.28 2.32 -6.26
C GLU A 369 18.91 3.45 -5.43
N TYR A 370 18.77 4.72 -5.85
CA TYR A 370 19.32 5.90 -5.17
C TYR A 370 18.46 6.39 -4.00
N ALA A 371 17.21 5.92 -3.87
CA ALA A 371 16.33 6.28 -2.78
C ALA A 371 16.76 5.62 -1.45
N ASP A 372 16.43 6.27 -0.34
CA ASP A 372 16.53 5.68 1.02
C ASP A 372 15.23 4.95 1.39
N ALA A 373 14.10 5.39 0.81
CA ALA A 373 12.79 4.76 0.99
C ALA A 373 11.91 4.95 -0.26
N VAL A 374 10.95 4.04 -0.46
CA VAL A 374 10.01 4.03 -1.60
C VAL A 374 8.60 3.74 -1.12
N GLY A 375 7.63 4.55 -1.55
CA GLY A 375 6.20 4.27 -1.37
C GLY A 375 5.62 3.50 -2.55
N ILE A 376 4.85 2.45 -2.27
CA ILE A 376 4.30 1.53 -3.26
C ILE A 376 2.83 1.26 -2.94
N ASP A 377 1.93 1.43 -3.93
CA ASP A 377 0.52 1.05 -3.80
C ASP A 377 0.20 -0.17 -4.66
N PHE A 378 -0.03 -1.31 -4.02
CA PHE A 378 -0.51 -2.50 -4.70
C PHE A 378 -1.97 -2.36 -5.14
N HIS A 379 -2.78 -1.60 -4.39
CA HIS A 379 -4.18 -1.34 -4.74
C HIS A 379 -4.37 -0.36 -5.92
N LYS A 380 -3.28 0.11 -6.52
CA LYS A 380 -3.25 0.83 -7.79
C LYS A 380 -2.72 -0.11 -8.87
N VAL A 381 -1.51 0.10 -9.29
CA VAL A 381 -0.85 -0.64 -10.37
C VAL A 381 -0.31 -2.02 -9.93
N GLY A 382 -0.77 -2.55 -8.82
CA GLY A 382 -0.54 -3.92 -8.37
C GLY A 382 -1.81 -4.78 -8.41
N TRP A 383 -2.96 -4.20 -8.79
CA TRP A 383 -4.25 -4.93 -8.87
C TRP A 383 -4.60 -5.71 -7.58
N ALA A 384 -4.24 -5.19 -6.41
CA ALA A 384 -4.70 -5.68 -5.12
C ALA A 384 -5.97 -4.94 -4.66
N PRO A 385 -6.81 -5.53 -3.80
CA PRO A 385 -7.92 -4.80 -3.21
C PRO A 385 -7.44 -3.71 -2.25
N TYR A 386 -8.27 -2.67 -2.04
CA TYR A 386 -8.04 -1.62 -1.04
C TYR A 386 -8.13 -2.20 0.39
N VAL A 387 -7.23 -1.86 1.28
CA VAL A 387 -6.01 -1.07 1.15
C VAL A 387 -4.80 -2.00 1.14
N SER A 388 -3.90 -1.82 0.17
CA SER A 388 -2.63 -2.54 0.15
C SER A 388 -1.54 -1.58 -0.33
N SER A 389 -0.84 -0.96 0.62
CA SER A 389 0.28 -0.03 0.40
C SER A 389 1.48 -0.48 1.22
N CYS A 390 2.65 -0.36 0.66
CA CYS A 390 3.90 -0.75 1.28
C CYS A 390 4.87 0.45 1.31
N PHE A 391 5.33 0.80 2.51
CA PHE A 391 6.49 1.66 2.71
C PHE A 391 7.73 0.78 2.75
N LEU A 392 8.56 0.87 1.72
CA LEU A 392 9.80 0.13 1.56
C LEU A 392 10.97 1.01 1.99
N TYR A 393 11.91 0.49 2.78
CA TYR A 393 13.09 1.23 3.25
C TYR A 393 14.35 0.40 3.07
N LYS A 394 15.42 1.08 2.64
CA LYS A 394 16.66 0.46 2.15
C LYS A 394 17.47 -0.22 3.25
N ASN A 395 17.36 0.27 4.49
CA ASN A 395 18.13 -0.21 5.63
C ASN A 395 17.21 -0.48 6.81
N ALA A 396 16.80 -1.74 6.97
CA ALA A 396 15.91 -2.18 8.03
C ALA A 396 16.49 -1.92 9.42
N GLU A 397 17.77 -2.25 9.65
CA GLU A 397 18.42 -2.06 10.94
C GLU A 397 18.44 -0.58 11.36
N GLU A 398 18.74 0.33 10.42
CA GLU A 398 18.74 1.76 10.71
C GLU A 398 17.32 2.25 11.03
N PHE A 399 16.34 1.88 10.21
CA PHE A 399 14.95 2.30 10.37
C PHE A 399 14.39 1.84 11.71
N GLU A 400 14.53 0.56 12.02
CA GLU A 400 14.05 -0.04 13.27
C GLU A 400 14.72 0.60 14.49
N LYS A 401 16.04 0.78 14.47
CA LYS A 401 16.79 1.43 15.54
C LYS A 401 16.35 2.88 15.80
N LEU A 402 16.10 3.66 14.75
CA LEU A 402 15.67 5.05 14.85
C LEU A 402 14.26 5.21 15.42
N HIS A 403 13.38 4.24 15.17
CA HIS A 403 11.98 4.31 15.55
C HIS A 403 11.63 3.44 16.76
N HIS A 404 12.60 2.67 17.26
CA HIS A 404 12.37 1.79 18.41
C HIS A 404 11.95 2.59 19.65
N TRP A 405 10.84 2.19 20.25
CA TRP A 405 10.41 2.69 21.55
C TRP A 405 10.43 1.55 22.58
N ALA A 406 10.89 1.86 23.81
CA ALA A 406 10.85 0.91 24.92
C ALA A 406 9.43 0.93 25.50
N GLY A 407 8.72 -0.17 25.38
CA GLY A 407 7.40 -0.36 25.98
C GLY A 407 7.39 -1.64 26.79
N ASP A 408 6.52 -1.71 27.79
CA ASP A 408 6.25 -2.96 28.50
C ASP A 408 5.44 -3.87 27.58
N ALA A 409 6.11 -4.84 26.96
CA ALA A 409 5.44 -5.84 26.16
C ALA A 409 4.63 -6.78 27.07
N TYR A 410 3.36 -6.95 26.76
CA TYR A 410 2.53 -7.96 27.40
C TYR A 410 2.75 -9.37 26.80
N LEU A 411 3.60 -9.46 25.78
CA LEU A 411 4.05 -10.70 25.15
C LEU A 411 5.54 -10.93 25.46
N GLN A 412 5.92 -12.20 25.51
CA GLN A 412 7.32 -12.59 25.68
C GLN A 412 7.98 -12.59 24.30
N VAL A 413 8.74 -11.57 23.97
CA VAL A 413 9.43 -11.42 22.68
C VAL A 413 10.31 -12.65 22.40
N ARG A 414 9.75 -13.66 21.72
CA ARG A 414 10.44 -14.92 21.39
C ARG A 414 10.87 -14.98 19.93
N THR A 415 10.42 -14.05 19.13
CA THR A 415 10.71 -14.00 17.70
C THR A 415 11.55 -12.77 17.37
N PRO A 416 12.37 -12.82 16.29
CA PRO A 416 13.24 -11.69 15.93
C PRO A 416 12.52 -10.56 15.18
N TYR A 417 11.26 -10.74 14.75
CA TYR A 417 10.51 -9.77 13.96
C TYR A 417 9.32 -9.22 14.75
N ASN A 418 9.46 -7.98 15.24
CA ASN A 418 8.49 -7.37 16.14
C ASN A 418 8.20 -5.92 15.74
N PRO A 419 7.44 -5.70 14.64
CA PRO A 419 7.20 -4.37 14.08
C PRO A 419 6.45 -3.43 15.03
N MET A 420 5.71 -3.92 16.01
CA MET A 420 5.05 -3.07 16.99
C MET A 420 5.99 -2.09 17.70
N TYR A 421 7.27 -2.41 17.81
CA TYR A 421 8.23 -1.55 18.51
C TYR A 421 8.75 -0.37 17.69
N TYR A 422 8.47 -0.33 16.38
CA TYR A 422 8.97 0.73 15.49
C TYR A 422 7.95 1.21 14.47
N THR A 423 6.72 0.68 14.51
CA THR A 423 5.62 1.16 13.67
C THR A 423 4.70 2.10 14.43
N LEU A 424 3.96 2.95 13.71
CA LEU A 424 2.98 3.85 14.30
C LEU A 424 1.79 3.07 14.85
N GLU A 425 1.30 2.11 14.05
CA GLU A 425 0.24 1.20 14.45
C GLU A 425 0.81 0.06 15.27
N VAL A 426 0.26 -0.19 16.42
CA VAL A 426 0.62 -1.37 17.22
C VAL A 426 -0.02 -2.60 16.57
N SER A 427 -1.35 -2.66 16.48
CA SER A 427 -2.07 -3.74 15.80
C SER A 427 -2.20 -3.44 14.32
N ARG A 428 -1.84 -4.41 13.46
CA ARG A 428 -1.90 -4.28 12.00
C ARG A 428 -2.54 -5.51 11.38
N THR A 429 -3.51 -5.28 10.49
CA THR A 429 -4.10 -6.38 9.72
C THR A 429 -3.10 -6.96 8.70
N ALA A 430 -3.12 -8.26 8.51
CA ALA A 430 -2.34 -8.92 7.46
C ALA A 430 -2.98 -8.81 6.05
N SER A 431 -4.17 -8.24 5.90
CA SER A 431 -4.91 -8.22 4.64
C SER A 431 -4.10 -7.61 3.50
N GLY A 432 -3.54 -6.41 3.72
CA GLY A 432 -2.76 -5.70 2.71
C GLY A 432 -1.46 -6.43 2.33
N SER A 433 -0.74 -6.99 3.32
CA SER A 433 0.50 -7.72 3.08
C SER A 433 0.27 -9.04 2.34
N LEU A 434 -0.75 -9.80 2.71
CA LEU A 434 -1.12 -11.03 2.01
C LEU A 434 -1.60 -10.73 0.58
N ALA A 435 -2.38 -9.67 0.37
CA ALA A 435 -2.83 -9.27 -0.96
C ALA A 435 -1.65 -8.88 -1.87
N GLY A 436 -0.73 -8.02 -1.40
CA GLY A 436 0.45 -7.61 -2.15
C GLY A 436 1.38 -8.79 -2.44
N TRP A 437 1.66 -9.62 -1.44
CA TRP A 437 2.46 -10.84 -1.60
C TRP A 437 1.85 -11.79 -2.63
N ALA A 438 0.54 -12.05 -2.55
CA ALA A 438 -0.16 -12.92 -3.49
C ALA A 438 -0.09 -12.38 -4.93
N THR A 439 -0.24 -11.06 -5.12
CA THR A 439 -0.08 -10.40 -6.42
C THR A 439 1.31 -10.64 -7.00
N LEU A 440 2.38 -10.41 -6.21
CA LEU A 440 3.76 -10.61 -6.66
C LEU A 440 4.03 -12.06 -7.07
N LYS A 441 3.52 -13.01 -6.29
CA LYS A 441 3.69 -14.45 -6.57
C LYS A 441 2.86 -14.93 -7.75
N TYR A 442 1.65 -14.39 -7.92
CA TYR A 442 0.72 -14.82 -8.97
C TYR A 442 1.11 -14.30 -10.35
N PHE A 443 1.33 -12.99 -10.48
CA PHE A 443 1.66 -12.41 -11.78
C PHE A 443 3.14 -12.61 -12.16
N GLY A 444 4.04 -12.59 -11.17
CA GLY A 444 5.48 -12.61 -11.46
C GLY A 444 5.90 -11.43 -12.34
N LYS A 445 7.11 -11.51 -12.92
CA LYS A 445 7.61 -10.45 -13.81
C LYS A 445 6.84 -10.40 -15.13
N SER A 446 6.70 -11.52 -15.81
CA SER A 446 6.07 -11.56 -17.14
C SER A 446 4.59 -11.18 -17.13
N GLY A 447 3.83 -11.59 -16.13
CA GLY A 447 2.43 -11.21 -15.96
C GLY A 447 2.27 -9.70 -15.76
N MET A 448 3.10 -9.09 -14.88
CA MET A 448 3.09 -7.64 -14.67
C MET A 448 3.52 -6.87 -15.91
N GLN A 449 4.54 -7.35 -16.63
CA GLN A 449 4.97 -6.76 -17.91
C GLN A 449 3.86 -6.83 -18.96
N ALA A 450 3.18 -7.98 -19.08
CA ALA A 450 2.07 -8.15 -20.03
C ALA A 450 0.91 -7.19 -19.74
N ILE A 451 0.51 -7.06 -18.46
CA ILE A 451 -0.58 -6.15 -18.07
C ILE A 451 -0.20 -4.69 -18.40
N LEU A 452 0.98 -4.25 -17.97
CA LEU A 452 1.42 -2.86 -18.15
C LEU A 452 1.59 -2.49 -19.62
N GLY A 453 2.22 -3.38 -20.41
CA GLY A 453 2.36 -3.19 -21.84
C GLY A 453 1.01 -3.20 -22.56
N GLY A 454 0.11 -4.12 -22.19
CA GLY A 454 -1.24 -4.18 -22.74
C GLY A 454 -2.06 -2.91 -22.46
N ILE A 455 -1.90 -2.28 -21.29
CA ILE A 455 -2.54 -1.00 -21.00
C ILE A 455 -1.97 0.11 -21.90
N LEU A 456 -0.67 0.16 -22.14
CA LEU A 456 -0.09 1.13 -23.09
C LEU A 456 -0.59 0.91 -24.53
N GLU A 457 -0.68 -0.33 -25.00
CA GLU A 457 -1.28 -0.62 -26.30
C GLU A 457 -2.71 -0.09 -26.38
N THR A 458 -3.51 -0.36 -25.35
CA THR A 458 -4.90 0.12 -25.26
C THR A 458 -4.97 1.65 -25.19
N LYS A 459 -4.08 2.30 -24.42
CA LYS A 459 -3.98 3.76 -24.33
C LYS A 459 -3.77 4.38 -25.72
N TYR A 460 -2.82 3.86 -26.48
CA TYR A 460 -2.54 4.41 -27.80
C TYR A 460 -3.62 4.07 -28.83
N TYR A 461 -4.29 2.94 -28.70
CA TYR A 461 -5.49 2.65 -29.49
C TYR A 461 -6.60 3.67 -29.18
N LEU A 462 -6.89 3.95 -27.90
CA LEU A 462 -7.85 4.98 -27.52
C LEU A 462 -7.43 6.37 -28.03
N TYR A 463 -6.15 6.72 -27.93
CA TYR A 463 -5.64 7.97 -28.45
C TYR A 463 -5.88 8.14 -29.95
N ASP A 464 -5.66 7.09 -30.74
CA ASP A 464 -5.90 7.10 -32.18
C ASP A 464 -7.39 7.24 -32.52
N LEU A 465 -8.29 6.69 -31.71
CA LEU A 465 -9.74 6.92 -31.84
C LEU A 465 -10.14 8.36 -31.50
N LEU A 466 -9.59 8.92 -30.40
CA LEU A 466 -9.85 10.30 -30.00
C LEU A 466 -9.39 11.31 -31.06
N LYS A 467 -8.26 11.07 -31.71
CA LYS A 467 -7.75 11.92 -32.82
C LYS A 467 -8.68 12.00 -34.02
N GLN A 468 -9.54 11.03 -34.22
CA GLN A 468 -10.51 11.01 -35.32
C GLN A 468 -11.75 11.87 -35.01
N GLN A 469 -11.93 12.26 -33.72
CA GLN A 469 -13.07 13.08 -33.31
C GLN A 469 -12.72 14.58 -33.35
N LYS A 470 -13.58 15.40 -33.98
CA LYS A 470 -13.36 16.84 -34.06
C LYS A 470 -13.63 17.56 -32.74
N ASP A 471 -14.55 17.03 -31.94
CA ASP A 471 -15.02 17.56 -30.68
C ASP A 471 -14.25 17.04 -29.46
N MET A 472 -13.19 16.27 -29.68
CA MET A 472 -12.34 15.73 -28.61
C MET A 472 -10.87 16.08 -28.83
N VAL A 473 -10.15 16.31 -27.72
CA VAL A 473 -8.69 16.51 -27.73
C VAL A 473 -8.04 15.77 -26.59
N CYS A 474 -7.02 14.96 -26.91
CA CYS A 474 -6.15 14.36 -25.88
C CYS A 474 -5.15 15.41 -25.41
N VAL A 475 -5.06 15.61 -24.08
CA VAL A 475 -4.22 16.66 -23.48
C VAL A 475 -2.86 16.17 -23.03
N ASN A 476 -2.66 14.84 -22.98
CA ASN A 476 -1.39 14.19 -22.63
C ASN A 476 -0.94 13.13 -23.66
N PRO A 477 -0.87 13.47 -24.97
CA PRO A 477 -0.63 12.50 -26.03
C PRO A 477 0.76 11.85 -25.97
N ASP A 478 1.74 12.57 -25.44
CA ASP A 478 3.16 12.20 -25.47
C ASP A 478 3.70 11.75 -24.11
N ASP A 479 2.83 11.64 -23.07
CA ASP A 479 3.28 11.13 -21.78
C ASP A 479 3.47 9.61 -21.78
N SER A 480 4.38 9.16 -20.94
CA SER A 480 4.76 7.75 -20.81
C SER A 480 3.86 6.95 -19.84
N GLY A 481 2.81 7.57 -19.29
CA GLY A 481 1.94 6.97 -18.28
C GLY A 481 0.84 6.10 -18.82
N LEU A 482 0.11 5.48 -17.90
CA LEU A 482 -1.00 4.57 -18.20
C LEU A 482 -2.31 5.30 -18.53
N ILE A 483 -2.41 6.60 -18.23
CA ILE A 483 -3.64 7.36 -18.24
C ILE A 483 -3.78 8.13 -19.55
N THR A 484 -5.00 8.18 -20.09
CA THR A 484 -5.36 9.07 -21.21
C THR A 484 -6.23 10.20 -20.68
N LEU A 485 -5.73 11.42 -20.73
CA LEU A 485 -6.49 12.62 -20.38
C LEU A 485 -7.06 13.24 -21.65
N PHE A 486 -8.34 13.52 -21.67
CA PHE A 486 -8.98 14.17 -22.82
C PHE A 486 -10.07 15.14 -22.39
N ARG A 487 -10.38 16.08 -23.27
CA ARG A 487 -11.50 17.02 -23.14
C ARG A 487 -12.50 16.80 -24.25
N VAL A 488 -13.76 16.96 -23.91
CA VAL A 488 -14.88 16.91 -24.86
C VAL A 488 -15.46 18.32 -24.99
N TYR A 489 -15.68 18.76 -26.20
CA TYR A 489 -16.29 20.05 -26.54
C TYR A 489 -17.63 19.83 -27.21
N PRO A 490 -18.50 20.86 -27.35
CA PRO A 490 -19.69 20.77 -28.18
C PRO A 490 -19.36 20.33 -29.62
N LYS A 491 -20.25 19.57 -30.27
CA LYS A 491 -20.01 18.94 -31.59
C LYS A 491 -19.65 19.92 -32.73
N ASP A 492 -20.03 21.19 -32.59
CA ASP A 492 -19.76 22.26 -33.53
C ASP A 492 -18.42 22.99 -33.29
N VAL A 493 -17.67 22.59 -32.25
CA VAL A 493 -16.39 23.18 -31.88
C VAL A 493 -15.25 22.31 -32.34
N ASP A 494 -14.25 22.92 -33.00
CA ASP A 494 -12.96 22.29 -33.21
C ASP A 494 -12.19 22.27 -31.88
N ALA A 495 -12.16 21.10 -31.24
CA ALA A 495 -11.57 20.90 -29.92
C ALA A 495 -10.06 21.25 -29.92
N THR A 496 -9.31 20.87 -30.96
CA THR A 496 -7.87 21.13 -31.07
C THR A 496 -7.58 22.64 -31.17
N ALA A 497 -8.34 23.35 -31.98
CA ALA A 497 -8.21 24.79 -32.13
C ALA A 497 -8.60 25.53 -30.84
N GLN A 498 -9.66 25.07 -30.15
CA GLN A 498 -10.11 25.65 -28.88
C GLN A 498 -9.16 25.38 -27.72
N TYR A 499 -8.52 24.21 -27.66
CA TYR A 499 -7.57 23.85 -26.62
C TYR A 499 -6.26 24.65 -26.69
N LYS A 500 -5.87 25.07 -27.90
CA LYS A 500 -4.66 25.91 -28.13
C LYS A 500 -4.85 27.38 -27.77
N LYS A 501 -6.06 27.86 -27.54
CA LYS A 501 -6.39 29.20 -27.05
C LYS A 501 -6.29 29.27 -25.52
#